data_17523523b8744a4969e2dcd53bf4e98e
#
_entry.id   17523523b8744a4969e2dcd53bf4e98e
#
_cell.length_a   1.000
_cell.length_b   1.000
_cell.length_c   1.000
_cell.angle_alpha   90.00
_cell.angle_beta   90.00
_cell.angle_gamma   90.00
#
_symmetry.space_group_name_H-M   'P 1'
#
loop_
_entity.id
_entity.type
_entity.pdbx_description
1 polymer ?
#
loop_
_entity_poly.entity_id
_entity_poly.type
_entity_poly.pdbx_seq_one_letter_code
_entity_poly.pdbx_strand_id
1 'polypeptide(L)'
;MERQSPKRYLIVEATPDGGVQVHEMKKWCRLHPEQMPPGMSAAASGGDNSQGLRRGFEKMGWSVVETLTEVRIQRPGEAGQAEELLGDLNDDAEVLSESSDDSESLADTVFHLERQLQEFIADNLGSIPVNGKRLHLYSDGVSSGREYPTSSGRRIDILAVDDDGNFVVFELKRGEAPDKAIGQIASYMGWVSLNLAHGKAVSGVIVARSINESLREAIAVVPHVSLFEYKLRFDLNAIGVAEAALPKEPAAPAVR
;
A
#
# COMPACT_ATOMS: atom_id res chain seq x y z
N MET A 1 32.02 5.30 -8.03
CA MET A 1 31.09 6.39 -7.69
C MET A 1 29.74 6.01 -8.29
N GLU A 2 28.88 5.39 -7.53
CA GLU A 2 27.51 5.12 -7.93
C GLU A 2 26.77 6.45 -8.07
N ARG A 3 26.16 6.68 -9.24
CA ARG A 3 25.29 7.82 -9.45
C ARG A 3 23.99 7.53 -8.72
N GLN A 4 23.75 8.21 -7.61
CA GLN A 4 22.42 8.19 -6.96
C GLN A 4 21.37 8.61 -7.98
N SER A 5 20.32 7.80 -8.11
CA SER A 5 19.14 8.15 -8.93
C SER A 5 18.54 9.47 -8.44
N PRO A 6 18.00 10.32 -9.32
CA PRO A 6 17.39 11.58 -8.91
C PRO A 6 16.19 11.32 -8.02
N LYS A 7 16.12 12.00 -6.86
CA LYS A 7 15.00 11.92 -5.94
C LYS A 7 13.71 12.41 -6.58
N ARG A 8 12.60 11.73 -6.32
CA ARG A 8 11.25 12.17 -6.70
C ARG A 8 10.77 13.25 -5.73
N TYR A 9 10.02 14.23 -6.21
CA TYR A 9 9.44 15.31 -5.42
C TYR A 9 7.92 15.20 -5.45
N LEU A 10 7.31 15.03 -4.29
CA LEU A 10 5.91 14.70 -4.12
C LEU A 10 5.21 15.73 -3.23
N ILE A 11 3.97 16.09 -3.56
CA ILE A 11 3.04 16.78 -2.67
C ILE A 11 2.13 15.72 -2.06
N VAL A 12 1.95 15.77 -0.75
CA VAL A 12 1.10 14.85 -0.01
C VAL A 12 0.02 15.64 0.68
N GLU A 13 -1.24 15.29 0.43
CA GLU A 13 -2.42 15.96 0.98
C GLU A 13 -3.28 14.95 1.74
N ALA A 14 -3.74 15.31 2.93
CA ALA A 14 -4.74 14.54 3.64
C ALA A 14 -6.11 14.71 2.95
N THR A 15 -6.87 13.62 2.81
CA THR A 15 -8.22 13.65 2.27
C THR A 15 -9.26 13.73 3.39
N PRO A 16 -10.47 14.31 3.15
CA PRO A 16 -11.50 14.46 4.18
C PRO A 16 -12.01 13.14 4.77
N ASP A 17 -11.83 12.04 4.08
CA ASP A 17 -12.16 10.67 4.49
C ASP A 17 -11.07 9.98 5.31
N GLY A 18 -10.00 10.73 5.66
CA GLY A 18 -8.89 10.25 6.48
C GLY A 18 -7.82 9.49 5.71
N GLY A 19 -7.83 9.55 4.37
CA GLY A 19 -6.78 9.03 3.51
C GLY A 19 -5.71 10.08 3.17
N VAL A 20 -4.78 9.71 2.27
CA VAL A 20 -3.80 10.62 1.68
C VAL A 20 -3.81 10.51 0.16
N GLN A 21 -3.63 11.64 -0.51
CA GLN A 21 -3.33 11.70 -1.94
C GLN A 21 -1.89 12.16 -2.14
N VAL A 22 -1.21 11.48 -3.06
CA VAL A 22 0.19 11.76 -3.40
C VAL A 22 0.26 12.21 -4.85
N HIS A 23 0.86 13.36 -5.08
CA HIS A 23 0.97 13.96 -6.40
C HIS A 23 2.42 14.27 -6.74
N GLU A 24 2.79 14.13 -8.01
CA GLU A 24 4.06 14.67 -8.46
C GLU A 24 4.06 16.20 -8.28
N MET A 25 5.06 16.73 -7.56
CA MET A 25 5.10 18.15 -7.16
C MET A 25 4.90 19.12 -8.32
N LYS A 26 5.60 18.96 -9.44
CA LYS A 26 5.48 19.89 -10.57
C LYS A 26 4.13 19.81 -11.27
N LYS A 27 3.53 18.62 -11.33
CA LYS A 27 2.20 18.42 -11.90
C LYS A 27 1.14 19.07 -11.00
N TRP A 28 1.21 18.81 -9.69
CA TRP A 28 0.33 19.44 -8.71
C TRP A 28 0.43 20.96 -8.74
N CYS A 29 1.64 21.54 -8.78
CA CYS A 29 1.86 22.96 -8.87
C CYS A 29 1.22 23.60 -10.12
N ARG A 30 1.20 22.89 -11.26
CA ARG A 30 0.54 23.38 -12.48
C ARG A 30 -0.98 23.40 -12.36
N LEU A 31 -1.55 22.49 -11.59
CA LEU A 31 -2.99 22.41 -11.34
C LEU A 31 -3.46 23.36 -10.25
N HIS A 32 -2.55 23.75 -9.33
CA HIS A 32 -2.82 24.62 -8.17
C HIS A 32 -1.88 25.85 -8.14
N PRO A 33 -1.89 26.69 -9.16
CA PRO A 33 -0.97 27.84 -9.25
C PRO A 33 -1.16 28.83 -8.09
N GLU A 34 -2.37 28.92 -7.54
CA GLU A 34 -2.71 29.77 -6.39
C GLU A 34 -2.10 29.31 -5.05
N GLN A 35 -1.67 28.06 -4.98
CA GLN A 35 -1.05 27.45 -3.79
C GLN A 35 0.46 27.33 -3.89
N MET A 36 1.03 27.78 -5.00
CA MET A 36 2.46 27.78 -5.22
C MET A 36 3.19 28.84 -4.38
N PRO A 37 4.48 28.61 -4.09
CA PRO A 37 5.30 29.64 -3.49
C PRO A 37 5.30 30.92 -4.35
N PRO A 38 5.15 32.11 -3.73
CA PRO A 38 5.08 33.38 -4.46
C PRO A 38 6.28 33.62 -5.37
N GLY A 39 6.01 34.00 -6.62
CA GLY A 39 7.06 34.33 -7.62
C GLY A 39 7.72 33.10 -8.26
N MET A 40 7.24 31.88 -7.99
CA MET A 40 7.74 30.64 -8.57
C MET A 40 6.83 30.10 -9.69
N SER A 41 7.40 29.29 -10.57
CA SER A 41 6.71 28.70 -11.73
C SER A 41 7.06 27.21 -11.87
N ALA A 42 6.04 26.39 -12.09
CA ALA A 42 6.18 24.98 -12.44
C ALA A 42 5.99 24.69 -13.93
N ALA A 43 6.16 25.70 -14.78
CA ALA A 43 6.01 25.55 -16.22
C ALA A 43 6.94 24.48 -16.80
N ALA A 44 6.49 23.79 -17.85
CA ALA A 44 7.27 22.70 -18.48
C ALA A 44 8.58 23.25 -19.13
N SER A 45 8.58 24.51 -19.58
CA SER A 45 9.76 25.20 -20.10
C SER A 45 9.98 26.48 -19.31
N GLY A 46 11.20 26.66 -18.79
CA GLY A 46 11.61 27.89 -18.07
C GLY A 46 11.06 27.98 -16.63
N GLY A 47 10.44 26.92 -16.08
CA GLY A 47 9.99 26.89 -14.70
C GLY A 47 11.12 26.59 -13.70
N ASP A 48 10.84 26.84 -12.41
CA ASP A 48 11.76 26.57 -11.33
C ASP A 48 12.09 25.07 -11.22
N ASN A 49 13.30 24.75 -10.78
CA ASN A 49 13.69 23.38 -10.53
C ASN A 49 13.03 22.86 -9.23
N SER A 50 13.01 21.53 -9.07
CA SER A 50 12.36 20.90 -7.93
C SER A 50 12.93 21.31 -6.58
N GLN A 51 14.24 21.55 -6.50
CA GLN A 51 14.92 22.06 -5.30
C GLN A 51 14.48 23.49 -4.94
N GLY A 52 14.30 24.34 -5.95
CA GLY A 52 13.80 25.72 -5.78
C GLY A 52 12.37 25.71 -5.24
N LEU A 53 11.48 24.94 -5.88
CA LEU A 53 10.08 24.77 -5.44
C LEU A 53 10.00 24.23 -4.01
N ARG A 54 10.77 23.19 -3.69
CA ARG A 54 10.87 22.65 -2.31
C ARG A 54 11.17 23.75 -1.30
N ARG A 55 12.23 24.52 -1.52
CA ARG A 55 12.62 25.62 -0.62
C ARG A 55 11.54 26.71 -0.53
N GLY A 56 10.80 26.92 -1.59
CA GLY A 56 9.65 27.82 -1.60
C GLY A 56 8.54 27.33 -0.67
N PHE A 57 8.17 26.08 -0.75
CA PHE A 57 7.19 25.46 0.14
C PHE A 57 7.64 25.47 1.60
N GLU A 58 8.91 25.14 1.89
CA GLU A 58 9.49 25.24 3.24
C GLU A 58 9.33 26.66 3.83
N LYS A 59 9.58 27.71 3.02
CA LYS A 59 9.39 29.11 3.43
C LYS A 59 7.91 29.46 3.71
N MET A 60 6.98 28.78 3.07
CA MET A 60 5.55 28.91 3.35
C MET A 60 5.08 28.11 4.58
N GLY A 61 6.01 27.43 5.28
CA GLY A 61 5.70 26.64 6.46
C GLY A 61 5.23 25.20 6.16
N TRP A 62 5.39 24.73 4.92
CA TRP A 62 5.10 23.34 4.58
C TRP A 62 6.21 22.43 5.13
N SER A 63 5.82 21.30 5.68
CA SER A 63 6.76 20.27 6.15
C SER A 63 7.41 19.57 4.97
N VAL A 64 8.70 19.25 5.11
CA VAL A 64 9.45 18.49 4.10
C VAL A 64 10.10 17.30 4.76
N VAL A 65 9.72 16.11 4.32
CA VAL A 65 10.33 14.83 4.71
C VAL A 65 11.17 14.33 3.54
N GLU A 66 12.43 14.07 3.78
CA GLU A 66 13.38 13.61 2.77
C GLU A 66 13.85 12.20 3.10
N THR A 67 13.60 11.26 2.16
CA THR A 67 14.07 9.89 2.21
C THR A 67 15.24 9.69 1.24
N LEU A 68 15.72 8.46 1.10
CA LEU A 68 16.78 8.12 0.13
C LEU A 68 16.34 8.38 -1.32
N THR A 69 15.06 8.13 -1.64
CA THR A 69 14.50 8.15 -3.00
C THR A 69 13.54 9.31 -3.26
N GLU A 70 12.96 9.93 -2.22
CA GLU A 70 11.87 10.90 -2.34
C GLU A 70 12.04 12.11 -1.45
N VAL A 71 11.42 13.21 -1.86
CA VAL A 71 11.20 14.43 -1.08
C VAL A 71 9.70 14.68 -1.02
N ARG A 72 9.09 14.52 0.14
CA ARG A 72 7.65 14.71 0.38
C ARG A 72 7.42 16.06 1.00
N ILE A 73 6.44 16.77 0.49
CA ILE A 73 6.08 18.12 0.89
C ILE A 73 4.61 18.10 1.31
N GLN A 74 4.33 18.54 2.53
CA GLN A 74 3.04 18.41 3.20
C GLN A 74 2.59 19.76 3.74
N ARG A 75 1.28 20.02 3.76
CA ARG A 75 0.73 21.27 4.31
C ARG A 75 0.99 21.40 5.80
N PRO A 76 1.07 22.66 6.31
CA PRO A 76 1.13 22.90 7.74
C PRO A 76 -0.08 22.27 8.45
N GLY A 77 0.19 21.48 9.50
CA GLY A 77 -0.85 20.81 10.30
C GLY A 77 -1.25 19.40 9.82
N GLU A 78 -0.85 18.97 8.62
CA GLU A 78 -1.14 17.65 8.07
C GLU A 78 0.05 16.66 8.21
N ALA A 79 1.22 17.16 8.61
CA ALA A 79 2.49 16.42 8.60
C ALA A 79 2.46 15.12 9.43
N GLY A 80 1.82 15.11 10.59
CA GLY A 80 1.77 13.93 11.47
C GLY A 80 0.87 12.81 10.92
N GLN A 81 -0.29 13.18 10.39
CA GLN A 81 -1.25 12.22 9.84
C GLN A 81 -0.75 11.62 8.51
N ALA A 82 -0.19 12.48 7.66
CA ALA A 82 0.32 12.05 6.37
C ALA A 82 1.58 11.16 6.51
N GLU A 83 2.44 11.43 7.48
CA GLU A 83 3.66 10.63 7.69
C GLU A 83 3.35 9.25 8.26
N GLU A 84 2.38 9.14 9.15
CA GLU A 84 1.90 7.86 9.69
C GLU A 84 1.24 7.00 8.59
N LEU A 85 0.39 7.59 7.77
CA LEU A 85 -0.28 6.92 6.65
C LEU A 85 0.67 6.56 5.49
N LEU A 86 1.67 7.41 5.21
CA LEU A 86 2.68 7.15 4.18
C LEU A 86 3.78 6.21 4.66
N GLY A 87 4.01 6.11 5.95
CA GLY A 87 4.87 5.08 6.55
C GLY A 87 4.39 3.70 6.11
N ASP A 88 3.09 3.48 6.13
CA ASP A 88 2.46 2.24 5.71
C ASP A 88 2.53 1.99 4.19
N LEU A 89 2.45 3.05 3.38
CA LEU A 89 2.53 2.95 1.91
C LEU A 89 3.97 2.75 1.39
N ASN A 90 4.99 3.22 2.12
CA ASN A 90 6.38 3.16 1.65
C ASN A 90 7.04 1.81 1.78
N ASP A 91 6.59 0.98 2.70
CA ASP A 91 7.18 -0.33 2.89
C ASP A 91 6.94 -1.26 1.70
N ASP A 92 5.90 -0.97 0.93
CA ASP A 92 5.54 -1.73 -0.27
C ASP A 92 6.17 -1.17 -1.56
N ALA A 93 6.70 0.07 -1.54
CA ALA A 93 7.24 0.75 -2.72
C ALA A 93 8.71 0.40 -3.04
N GLU A 94 9.46 -0.17 -2.10
CA GLU A 94 10.88 -0.48 -2.32
C GLU A 94 11.15 -1.64 -3.30
N VAL A 95 10.14 -2.44 -3.64
CA VAL A 95 10.30 -3.65 -4.47
C VAL A 95 10.12 -3.39 -5.97
N LEU A 96 9.66 -2.20 -6.41
CA LEU A 96 9.33 -1.92 -7.82
C LEU A 96 10.16 -0.81 -8.47
N SER A 97 11.38 -0.57 -8.04
CA SER A 97 12.27 0.42 -8.66
C SER A 97 13.10 -0.18 -9.82
N GLU A 98 12.44 -0.64 -10.88
CA GLU A 98 13.09 -0.72 -12.19
C GLU A 98 12.15 -0.18 -13.28
N SER A 99 12.60 0.95 -13.85
CA SER A 99 12.30 1.53 -15.16
C SER A 99 10.92 2.17 -15.44
N SER A 100 10.99 3.46 -15.78
CA SER A 100 10.29 4.21 -16.85
C SER A 100 8.82 4.57 -16.71
N ASP A 101 8.54 5.85 -16.88
CA ASP A 101 7.39 6.62 -17.46
C ASP A 101 5.92 6.22 -17.18
N ASP A 102 5.65 5.05 -16.59
CA ASP A 102 4.31 4.53 -16.28
C ASP A 102 3.93 4.62 -14.79
N SER A 103 4.55 5.49 -14.01
CA SER A 103 4.44 5.49 -12.54
C SER A 103 3.04 5.79 -11.97
N GLU A 104 2.16 6.51 -12.70
CA GLU A 104 0.76 6.73 -12.28
C GLU A 104 -0.06 5.42 -12.38
N SER A 105 0.16 4.64 -13.42
CA SER A 105 -0.51 3.35 -13.63
C SER A 105 -0.07 2.29 -12.61
N LEU A 106 1.18 2.34 -12.16
CA LEU A 106 1.71 1.37 -11.20
C LEU A 106 1.22 1.62 -9.77
N ALA A 107 1.16 2.87 -9.32
CA ALA A 107 0.65 3.21 -7.99
C ALA A 107 -0.84 2.87 -7.86
N ASP A 108 -1.65 3.17 -8.87
CA ASP A 108 -3.06 2.79 -8.92
C ASP A 108 -3.24 1.26 -8.98
N THR A 109 -2.44 0.58 -9.79
CA THR A 109 -2.46 -0.90 -9.89
C THR A 109 -2.07 -1.55 -8.56
N VAL A 110 -1.12 -0.97 -7.90
CA VAL A 110 -0.59 -1.41 -6.61
C VAL A 110 -1.64 -1.24 -5.50
N PHE A 111 -2.30 -0.08 -5.42
CA PHE A 111 -3.42 0.17 -4.51
C PHE A 111 -4.62 -0.75 -4.79
N HIS A 112 -4.93 -1.01 -6.06
CA HIS A 112 -5.98 -1.96 -6.44
C HIS A 112 -5.67 -3.39 -5.99
N LEU A 113 -4.41 -3.84 -6.09
CA LEU A 113 -4.02 -5.18 -5.65
C LEU A 113 -4.14 -5.36 -4.14
N GLU A 114 -3.82 -4.34 -3.34
CA GLU A 114 -3.96 -4.41 -1.88
C GLU A 114 -5.41 -4.49 -1.47
N ARG A 115 -6.25 -3.64 -2.05
CA ARG A 115 -7.70 -3.70 -1.83
C ARG A 115 -8.28 -5.05 -2.26
N GLN A 116 -7.86 -5.59 -3.40
CA GLN A 116 -8.32 -6.91 -3.87
C GLN A 116 -7.88 -8.03 -2.93
N LEU A 117 -6.66 -7.96 -2.39
CA LEU A 117 -6.17 -8.91 -1.39
C LEU A 117 -7.01 -8.81 -0.10
N GLN A 118 -7.26 -7.60 0.38
CA GLN A 118 -8.09 -7.35 1.56
C GLN A 118 -9.51 -7.85 1.36
N GLU A 119 -10.15 -7.53 0.24
CA GLU A 119 -11.49 -8.00 -0.12
C GLU A 119 -11.54 -9.54 -0.17
N PHE A 120 -10.56 -10.15 -0.86
CA PHE A 120 -10.49 -11.60 -0.97
C PHE A 120 -10.35 -12.27 0.41
N ILE A 121 -9.46 -11.78 1.27
CA ILE A 121 -9.27 -12.34 2.61
C ILE A 121 -10.53 -12.15 3.45
N ALA A 122 -11.11 -10.94 3.46
CA ALA A 122 -12.30 -10.63 4.25
C ALA A 122 -13.53 -11.46 3.82
N ASP A 123 -13.69 -11.74 2.52
CA ASP A 123 -14.77 -12.57 1.98
C ASP A 123 -14.56 -14.07 2.24
N ASN A 124 -13.32 -14.49 2.45
CA ASN A 124 -12.95 -15.90 2.63
C ASN A 124 -12.45 -16.24 4.04
N LEU A 125 -12.66 -15.38 5.04
CA LEU A 125 -12.19 -15.56 6.43
C LEU A 125 -12.55 -16.93 7.00
N GLY A 126 -13.75 -17.42 6.73
CA GLY A 126 -14.22 -18.73 7.21
C GLY A 126 -13.42 -19.92 6.65
N SER A 127 -12.64 -19.71 5.58
CA SER A 127 -11.78 -20.74 4.95
C SER A 127 -10.31 -20.60 5.35
N ILE A 128 -9.93 -19.54 6.06
CA ILE A 128 -8.56 -19.27 6.48
C ILE A 128 -8.38 -19.80 7.91
N PRO A 129 -7.63 -20.88 8.12
CA PRO A 129 -7.48 -21.48 9.43
C PRO A 129 -6.47 -20.70 10.29
N VAL A 130 -6.93 -19.79 11.12
CA VAL A 130 -6.09 -19.13 12.13
C VAL A 130 -6.31 -19.86 13.46
N ASN A 131 -5.25 -20.40 14.03
CA ASN A 131 -5.29 -21.18 15.29
C ASN A 131 -6.33 -22.32 15.30
N GLY A 132 -6.66 -22.88 14.11
CA GLY A 132 -7.66 -23.93 13.97
C GLY A 132 -9.11 -23.49 14.17
N LYS A 133 -9.38 -22.19 14.24
CA LYS A 133 -10.71 -21.60 14.43
C LYS A 133 -11.24 -21.01 13.12
N ARG A 134 -12.58 -21.06 12.97
CA ARG A 134 -13.26 -20.35 11.90
C ARG A 134 -13.40 -18.89 12.28
N LEU A 135 -13.20 -18.00 11.32
CA LEU A 135 -13.27 -16.56 11.51
C LEU A 135 -14.48 -15.97 10.79
N HIS A 136 -14.99 -14.89 11.37
CA HIS A 136 -16.04 -14.05 10.82
C HIS A 136 -15.59 -12.59 10.87
N LEU A 137 -15.98 -11.81 9.87
CA LEU A 137 -15.70 -10.39 9.87
C LEU A 137 -16.40 -9.72 11.05
N TYR A 138 -15.66 -8.96 11.86
CA TYR A 138 -16.24 -8.22 12.97
C TYR A 138 -17.18 -7.11 12.47
N SER A 139 -18.22 -6.81 13.26
CA SER A 139 -19.05 -5.62 13.08
C SER A 139 -19.61 -5.20 14.43
N ASP A 140 -19.57 -3.89 14.67
CA ASP A 140 -20.21 -3.26 15.84
C ASP A 140 -21.60 -2.67 15.51
N GLY A 141 -22.11 -2.93 14.28
CA GLY A 141 -23.37 -2.39 13.78
C GLY A 141 -23.26 -1.02 13.14
N VAL A 142 -22.12 -0.33 13.28
CA VAL A 142 -21.80 0.97 12.64
C VAL A 142 -20.66 0.79 11.65
N SER A 143 -19.59 0.16 12.10
CA SER A 143 -18.38 -0.11 11.31
C SER A 143 -18.28 -1.59 10.96
N SER A 144 -17.79 -1.87 9.76
CA SER A 144 -17.38 -3.20 9.34
C SER A 144 -15.95 -3.45 9.81
N GLY A 145 -15.57 -4.71 10.01
CA GLY A 145 -14.20 -5.11 10.30
C GLY A 145 -13.21 -4.90 9.16
N ARG A 146 -13.63 -4.37 8.00
CA ARG A 146 -12.74 -3.90 6.93
C ARG A 146 -12.36 -2.46 7.20
N GLU A 147 -11.07 -2.12 7.11
CA GLU A 147 -10.57 -0.79 7.40
C GLU A 147 -11.15 -0.25 8.74
N TYR A 148 -11.13 -1.12 9.77
CA TYR A 148 -11.78 -0.79 11.04
C TYR A 148 -11.10 0.40 11.72
N PRO A 149 -11.79 1.53 11.95
CA PRO A 149 -11.19 2.73 12.48
C PRO A 149 -10.80 2.57 13.96
N THR A 150 -9.61 3.03 14.33
CA THR A 150 -9.18 3.15 15.73
C THR A 150 -9.33 4.59 16.22
N SER A 151 -9.36 4.79 17.53
CA SER A 151 -9.43 6.13 18.13
C SER A 151 -8.19 7.00 17.88
N SER A 152 -7.08 6.39 17.45
CA SER A 152 -5.87 7.09 17.06
C SER A 152 -5.87 7.61 15.61
N GLY A 153 -6.96 7.41 14.87
CA GLY A 153 -7.08 7.78 13.46
C GLY A 153 -6.49 6.76 12.49
N ARG A 154 -5.88 5.67 12.98
CA ARG A 154 -5.40 4.56 12.17
C ARG A 154 -6.52 3.59 11.85
N ARG A 155 -6.30 2.73 10.86
CA ARG A 155 -7.25 1.70 10.45
C ARG A 155 -6.61 0.33 10.55
N ILE A 156 -7.37 -0.64 11.02
CA ILE A 156 -7.01 -2.06 11.01
C ILE A 156 -7.48 -2.64 9.68
N ASP A 157 -6.60 -3.24 8.90
CA ASP A 157 -6.94 -3.74 7.57
C ASP A 157 -8.13 -4.69 7.60
N ILE A 158 -8.06 -5.73 8.47
CA ILE A 158 -9.20 -6.61 8.73
C ILE A 158 -9.26 -6.94 10.22
N LEU A 159 -10.40 -6.68 10.81
CA LEU A 159 -10.75 -7.11 12.17
C LEU A 159 -11.78 -8.23 12.10
N ALA A 160 -11.43 -9.39 12.65
CA ALA A 160 -12.25 -10.56 12.65
C ALA A 160 -12.49 -11.09 14.08
N VAL A 161 -13.46 -11.97 14.23
CA VAL A 161 -13.73 -12.71 15.47
C VAL A 161 -13.86 -14.20 15.16
N ASP A 162 -13.45 -15.05 16.10
CA ASP A 162 -13.71 -16.50 16.03
C ASP A 162 -15.07 -16.85 16.63
N ASP A 163 -15.44 -18.15 16.53
CA ASP A 163 -16.71 -18.66 17.06
C ASP A 163 -16.84 -18.53 18.62
N ASP A 164 -15.72 -18.34 19.32
CA ASP A 164 -15.68 -18.11 20.77
C ASP A 164 -15.71 -16.62 21.13
N GLY A 165 -15.73 -15.72 20.12
CA GLY A 165 -15.73 -14.28 20.26
C GLY A 165 -14.35 -13.68 20.58
N ASN A 166 -13.25 -14.41 20.34
CA ASN A 166 -11.92 -13.86 20.41
C ASN A 166 -11.60 -13.08 19.15
N PHE A 167 -10.81 -12.01 19.28
CA PHE A 167 -10.48 -11.13 18.18
C PHE A 167 -9.23 -11.58 17.43
N VAL A 168 -9.26 -11.39 16.12
CA VAL A 168 -8.12 -11.61 15.22
C VAL A 168 -7.93 -10.34 14.38
N VAL A 169 -6.76 -9.73 14.53
CA VAL A 169 -6.35 -8.54 13.81
C VAL A 169 -5.47 -8.97 12.63
N PHE A 170 -5.79 -8.52 11.43
CA PHE A 170 -4.96 -8.77 10.24
C PHE A 170 -4.25 -7.49 9.84
N GLU A 171 -2.99 -7.64 9.49
CA GLU A 171 -2.12 -6.66 8.84
C GLU A 171 -1.68 -7.23 7.49
N LEU A 172 -1.95 -6.50 6.41
CA LEU A 172 -1.71 -6.98 5.05
C LEU A 172 -0.52 -6.24 4.43
N LYS A 173 0.37 -6.98 3.79
CA LYS A 173 1.51 -6.43 3.06
C LYS A 173 1.56 -7.03 1.66
N ARG A 174 1.68 -6.19 0.64
CA ARG A 174 1.69 -6.62 -0.77
C ARG A 174 2.99 -7.30 -1.17
N GLY A 175 4.09 -6.78 -0.66
CA GLY A 175 5.44 -7.26 -0.94
C GLY A 175 5.97 -8.19 0.13
N GLU A 176 7.23 -8.01 0.45
CA GLU A 176 7.87 -8.60 1.62
C GLU A 176 7.43 -7.85 2.88
N ALA A 177 7.05 -8.59 3.92
CA ALA A 177 6.66 -7.96 5.18
C ALA A 177 7.89 -7.38 5.88
N PRO A 178 7.91 -6.07 6.16
CA PRO A 178 9.01 -5.43 6.89
C PRO A 178 8.95 -5.74 8.39
N ASP A 179 10.08 -5.64 9.08
CA ASP A 179 10.18 -5.89 10.52
C ASP A 179 9.25 -5.01 11.35
N LYS A 180 8.98 -3.78 10.89
CA LYS A 180 8.06 -2.85 11.55
C LYS A 180 6.60 -3.32 11.56
N ALA A 181 6.20 -4.27 10.70
CA ALA A 181 4.87 -4.85 10.73
C ALA A 181 4.53 -5.47 12.09
N ILE A 182 5.52 -5.92 12.86
CA ILE A 182 5.34 -6.39 14.24
C ILE A 182 4.85 -5.25 15.13
N GLY A 183 5.44 -4.07 15.02
CA GLY A 183 5.04 -2.91 15.81
C GLY A 183 3.61 -2.47 15.49
N GLN A 184 3.23 -2.51 14.21
CA GLN A 184 1.88 -2.19 13.75
C GLN A 184 0.87 -3.18 14.31
N ILE A 185 1.06 -4.47 14.07
CA ILE A 185 0.12 -5.51 14.54
C ILE A 185 0.01 -5.51 16.06
N ALA A 186 1.12 -5.37 16.80
CA ALA A 186 1.12 -5.31 18.26
C ALA A 186 0.33 -4.09 18.78
N SER A 187 0.47 -2.94 18.12
CA SER A 187 -0.27 -1.72 18.46
C SER A 187 -1.77 -1.90 18.23
N TYR A 188 -2.18 -2.50 17.10
CA TYR A 188 -3.59 -2.79 16.83
C TYR A 188 -4.17 -3.83 17.79
N MET A 189 -3.45 -4.91 18.07
CA MET A 189 -3.86 -5.91 19.07
C MET A 189 -4.05 -5.28 20.45
N GLY A 190 -3.12 -4.38 20.85
CA GLY A 190 -3.22 -3.64 22.10
C GLY A 190 -4.45 -2.75 22.14
N TRP A 191 -4.71 -2.03 21.05
CA TRP A 191 -5.89 -1.17 20.95
C TRP A 191 -7.19 -1.98 21.03
N VAL A 192 -7.30 -3.09 20.30
CA VAL A 192 -8.48 -3.99 20.34
C VAL A 192 -8.66 -4.58 21.74
N SER A 193 -7.58 -5.00 22.38
CA SER A 193 -7.62 -5.55 23.75
C SER A 193 -8.20 -4.54 24.75
N LEU A 194 -7.80 -3.28 24.64
CA LEU A 194 -8.22 -2.22 25.57
C LEU A 194 -9.63 -1.67 25.29
N ASN A 195 -10.07 -1.67 24.03
CA ASN A 195 -11.29 -0.96 23.63
C ASN A 195 -12.45 -1.87 23.24
N LEU A 196 -12.19 -3.08 22.70
CA LEU A 196 -13.22 -3.94 22.13
C LEU A 196 -13.30 -5.32 22.80
N ALA A 197 -12.18 -5.89 23.24
CA ALA A 197 -12.13 -7.30 23.58
C ALA A 197 -12.87 -7.67 24.89
N HIS A 198 -13.02 -6.74 25.82
CA HIS A 198 -13.74 -6.97 27.09
C HIS A 198 -13.34 -8.31 27.79
N GLY A 199 -12.04 -8.61 27.80
CA GLY A 199 -11.51 -9.84 28.41
C GLY A 199 -11.41 -11.04 27.47
N LYS A 200 -11.84 -10.94 26.21
CA LYS A 200 -11.58 -11.94 25.17
C LYS A 200 -10.13 -11.87 24.70
N ALA A 201 -9.62 -13.00 24.21
CA ALA A 201 -8.27 -13.05 23.66
C ALA A 201 -8.18 -12.25 22.35
N VAL A 202 -6.99 -11.68 22.11
CA VAL A 202 -6.68 -10.96 20.87
C VAL A 202 -5.42 -11.59 20.26
N SER A 203 -5.49 -11.94 19.00
CA SER A 203 -4.36 -12.45 18.22
C SER A 203 -4.16 -11.63 16.96
N GLY A 204 -2.94 -11.68 16.38
CA GLY A 204 -2.56 -10.98 15.19
C GLY A 204 -2.19 -11.94 14.05
N VAL A 205 -2.40 -11.49 12.84
CA VAL A 205 -2.02 -12.19 11.61
C VAL A 205 -1.36 -11.18 10.68
N ILE A 206 -0.11 -11.41 10.31
CA ILE A 206 0.56 -10.66 9.25
C ILE A 206 0.49 -11.51 7.98
N VAL A 207 -0.09 -10.95 6.92
CA VAL A 207 -0.19 -11.60 5.61
C VAL A 207 0.66 -10.83 4.62
N ALA A 208 1.61 -11.50 3.97
CA ALA A 208 2.49 -10.88 3.00
C ALA A 208 2.76 -11.80 1.80
N ARG A 209 3.28 -11.24 0.72
CA ARG A 209 3.74 -12.05 -0.42
C ARG A 209 4.95 -12.89 -0.06
N SER A 210 5.85 -12.36 0.77
CA SER A 210 7.00 -13.06 1.33
C SER A 210 7.32 -12.55 2.73
N ILE A 211 7.92 -13.42 3.53
CA ILE A 211 8.32 -13.14 4.92
C ILE A 211 9.82 -13.32 5.01
N ASN A 212 10.54 -12.27 5.41
CA ASN A 212 11.98 -12.34 5.60
C ASN A 212 12.37 -13.09 6.88
N GLU A 213 13.65 -13.44 7.00
CA GLU A 213 14.20 -14.19 8.14
C GLU A 213 14.06 -13.38 9.45
N SER A 214 14.37 -12.09 9.40
CA SER A 214 14.33 -11.20 10.57
C SER A 214 12.92 -11.14 11.18
N LEU A 215 11.88 -11.04 10.35
CA LEU A 215 10.49 -11.07 10.82
C LEU A 215 10.11 -12.43 11.41
N ARG A 216 10.59 -13.55 10.83
CA ARG A 216 10.39 -14.90 11.38
C ARG A 216 11.03 -15.05 12.76
N GLU A 217 12.25 -14.55 12.92
CA GLU A 217 12.96 -14.57 14.21
C GLU A 217 12.26 -13.70 15.25
N ALA A 218 11.81 -12.50 14.86
CA ALA A 218 11.14 -11.59 15.77
C ALA A 218 9.80 -12.13 16.27
N ILE A 219 9.03 -12.82 15.43
CA ILE A 219 7.76 -13.46 15.82
C ILE A 219 7.97 -14.59 16.85
N ALA A 220 9.12 -15.23 16.88
CA ALA A 220 9.39 -16.29 17.86
C ALA A 220 9.27 -15.82 19.32
N VAL A 221 9.41 -14.51 19.56
CA VAL A 221 9.31 -13.89 20.89
C VAL A 221 8.07 -13.00 21.07
N VAL A 222 7.22 -12.87 20.03
CA VAL A 222 5.97 -12.11 20.09
C VAL A 222 4.80 -13.09 20.14
N PRO A 223 4.16 -13.28 21.32
CA PRO A 223 3.07 -14.24 21.45
C PRO A 223 1.83 -13.81 20.66
N HIS A 224 1.06 -14.80 20.23
CA HIS A 224 -0.24 -14.64 19.59
C HIS A 224 -0.22 -13.93 18.23
N VAL A 225 0.93 -13.86 17.54
CA VAL A 225 1.02 -13.39 16.16
C VAL A 225 1.41 -14.55 15.24
N SER A 226 0.70 -14.67 14.11
CA SER A 226 0.95 -15.68 13.07
C SER A 226 1.33 -15.02 11.77
N LEU A 227 2.19 -15.67 10.98
CA LEU A 227 2.63 -15.20 9.67
C LEU A 227 2.01 -16.05 8.57
N PHE A 228 1.50 -15.41 7.53
CA PHE A 228 0.96 -16.07 6.34
C PHE A 228 1.60 -15.50 5.08
N GLU A 229 2.03 -16.37 4.18
CA GLU A 229 2.44 -15.99 2.82
C GLU A 229 1.31 -16.27 1.85
N TYR A 230 0.98 -15.29 1.00
CA TYR A 230 0.04 -15.51 -0.09
C TYR A 230 0.77 -15.69 -1.44
N LYS A 231 0.12 -16.38 -2.37
CA LYS A 231 0.58 -16.52 -3.76
C LYS A 231 -0.59 -16.25 -4.70
N LEU A 232 -0.34 -15.44 -5.72
CA LEU A 232 -1.28 -15.24 -6.82
C LEU A 232 -0.91 -16.18 -7.97
N ARG A 233 -1.91 -16.85 -8.52
CA ARG A 233 -1.77 -17.71 -9.68
C ARG A 233 -2.76 -17.28 -10.76
N PHE A 234 -2.27 -17.11 -11.97
CA PHE A 234 -3.07 -16.80 -13.13
C PHE A 234 -2.99 -17.98 -14.09
N ASP A 235 -4.13 -18.55 -14.45
CA ASP A 235 -4.23 -19.60 -15.45
C ASP A 235 -4.84 -18.99 -16.73
N LEU A 236 -4.09 -19.00 -17.84
CA LEU A 236 -4.52 -18.52 -19.14
C LEU A 236 -4.84 -19.72 -20.02
N ASN A 237 -6.10 -19.85 -20.44
CA ASN A 237 -6.53 -20.86 -21.37
C ASN A 237 -6.73 -20.22 -22.74
N ALA A 238 -6.01 -20.68 -23.76
CA ALA A 238 -6.25 -20.28 -25.14
C ALA A 238 -7.64 -20.80 -25.58
N ILE A 239 -8.55 -19.89 -25.87
CA ILE A 239 -9.79 -20.24 -26.54
C ILE A 239 -9.45 -20.32 -28.03
N GLY A 240 -9.57 -21.52 -28.65
CA GLY A 240 -9.19 -21.75 -30.02
C GLY A 240 -9.84 -20.74 -30.96
N VAL A 241 -9.02 -19.90 -31.59
CA VAL A 241 -9.40 -19.17 -32.77
C VAL A 241 -9.51 -20.24 -33.86
N ALA A 242 -10.70 -20.39 -34.49
CA ALA A 242 -10.85 -21.29 -35.62
C ALA A 242 -9.70 -21.01 -36.60
N GLU A 243 -8.94 -22.06 -36.93
CA GLU A 243 -7.78 -22.00 -37.80
C GLU A 243 -8.25 -21.41 -39.15
N ALA A 244 -8.00 -20.10 -39.33
CA ALA A 244 -8.23 -19.48 -40.63
C ALA A 244 -7.26 -20.18 -41.57
N ALA A 245 -7.82 -20.95 -42.50
CA ALA A 245 -7.09 -21.71 -43.49
C ALA A 245 -5.98 -20.85 -44.12
N LEU A 246 -4.74 -21.15 -43.82
CA LEU A 246 -3.60 -20.55 -44.50
C LEU A 246 -3.76 -20.87 -45.99
N PRO A 247 -3.65 -19.88 -46.90
CA PRO A 247 -3.69 -20.15 -48.33
C PRO A 247 -2.59 -21.16 -48.66
N LYS A 248 -2.99 -22.27 -49.32
CA LYS A 248 -2.03 -23.28 -49.80
C LYS A 248 -1.02 -22.61 -50.72
N GLU A 249 0.23 -22.77 -50.43
CA GLU A 249 1.33 -22.35 -51.31
C GLU A 249 1.11 -22.92 -52.73
N PRO A 250 1.26 -22.10 -53.78
CA PRO A 250 1.16 -22.62 -55.15
C PRO A 250 2.32 -23.63 -55.42
N ALA A 251 1.97 -24.78 -55.91
CA ALA A 251 2.92 -25.82 -56.28
C ALA A 251 3.98 -25.29 -57.25
N ALA A 252 5.25 -25.54 -56.92
CA ALA A 252 6.39 -25.18 -57.74
C ALA A 252 6.27 -25.82 -59.15
N PRO A 253 6.62 -25.08 -60.24
CA PRO A 253 6.54 -25.63 -61.60
C PRO A 253 7.60 -26.74 -61.79
N ALA A 254 7.18 -27.85 -62.35
CA ALA A 254 8.04 -28.95 -62.70
C ALA A 254 9.06 -28.49 -63.75
N VAL A 255 10.36 -28.60 -63.45
CA VAL A 255 11.46 -28.41 -64.40
C VAL A 255 11.56 -29.69 -65.25
N ARG A 256 11.45 -29.47 -66.56
CA ARG A 256 11.79 -30.49 -67.58
C ARG A 256 13.28 -30.42 -67.87
#